data_640749ecc4de6f31d22987a73e9ee5f9
#
_entry.id   640749ecc4de6f31d22987a73e9ee5f9
#
_cell.length_a   1.000
_cell.length_b   1.000
_cell.length_c   1.000
_cell.angle_alpha   90.00
_cell.angle_beta   90.00
_cell.angle_gamma   90.00
#
_symmetry.space_group_name_H-M   'P 1'
#
loop_
_entity.id
_entity.type
_entity.pdbx_description
1 polymer ?
#
loop_
_entity_poly.entity_id
_entity_poly.type
_entity_poly.pdbx_seq_one_letter_code
_entity_poly.pdbx_strand_id
1 'polypeptide(L)'
;MCIRDRARGVLINMADFFEVPYLDMGDTFDLEDVKKAMNNQKISVKKGDVVLFHTGWTEAKLLSEPKEWGAGAPGMMPDVALFLAEKEVIAVGADTWSLDVVPVMDEREPFPVHPILLKDNGIYILEAMNTGELAEDKVNEFLFILGPAKVRGAVQMIVNPIAIR
;
A
#
# COMPACT_ATOMS: atom_id res chain seq x y z
N MET A 1 -9.01 -11.59 21.54
CA MET A 1 -7.83 -10.97 20.93
C MET A 1 -7.84 -11.38 19.47
N CYS A 2 -7.82 -10.44 18.53
CA CYS A 2 -7.81 -10.76 17.12
C CYS A 2 -6.35 -11.03 16.71
N ILE A 3 -6.10 -12.13 16.02
CA ILE A 3 -4.74 -12.49 15.57
C ILE A 3 -4.18 -11.44 14.57
N ARG A 4 -5.06 -10.58 14.04
CA ARG A 4 -4.74 -9.56 13.04
C ARG A 4 -4.37 -8.18 13.64
N ASP A 5 -4.30 -8.06 14.96
CA ASP A 5 -3.98 -6.79 15.63
C ASP A 5 -2.46 -6.49 15.59
N ARG A 6 -1.65 -7.47 15.20
CA ARG A 6 -0.20 -7.34 15.02
C ARG A 6 0.30 -8.32 13.96
N ALA A 7 1.27 -7.88 13.17
CA ALA A 7 1.89 -8.67 12.11
C ALA A 7 3.31 -8.18 11.82
N ARG A 8 4.06 -8.90 11.03
CA ARG A 8 5.25 -8.35 10.38
C ARG A 8 4.77 -7.37 9.31
N GLY A 9 5.22 -6.12 9.39
CA GLY A 9 5.10 -5.12 8.33
C GLY A 9 6.28 -5.25 7.37
N VAL A 10 5.99 -5.10 6.09
CA VAL A 10 6.99 -5.05 5.01
C VAL A 10 6.74 -3.78 4.21
N LEU A 11 7.73 -2.90 4.13
CA LEU A 11 7.71 -1.72 3.27
C LEU A 11 8.43 -2.00 1.96
N ILE A 12 7.74 -1.84 0.85
CA ILE A 12 8.31 -1.87 -0.50
C ILE A 12 8.39 -0.41 -0.98
N ASN A 13 9.59 0.13 -1.04
CA ASN A 13 9.82 1.51 -1.46
C ASN A 13 9.92 1.57 -2.99
N MET A 14 8.83 1.96 -3.64
CA MET A 14 8.76 2.07 -5.09
C MET A 14 9.43 3.35 -5.60
N ALA A 15 9.38 4.45 -4.84
CA ALA A 15 10.07 5.68 -5.20
C ALA A 15 11.60 5.45 -5.28
N ASP A 16 12.18 4.79 -4.28
CA ASP A 16 13.60 4.42 -4.28
C ASP A 16 13.95 3.45 -5.43
N PHE A 17 13.06 2.49 -5.72
CA PHE A 17 13.25 1.54 -6.81
C PHE A 17 13.32 2.22 -8.19
N PHE A 18 12.46 3.19 -8.45
CA PHE A 18 12.46 3.96 -9.70
C PHE A 18 13.47 5.12 -9.70
N GLU A 19 14.22 5.31 -8.61
CA GLU A 19 15.20 6.38 -8.46
C GLU A 19 14.59 7.79 -8.63
N VAL A 20 13.36 7.96 -8.11
CA VAL A 20 12.63 9.24 -8.16
C VAL A 20 12.26 9.70 -6.74
N PRO A 21 12.09 11.01 -6.52
CA PRO A 21 11.66 11.51 -5.21
C PRO A 21 10.23 11.07 -4.85
N TYR A 22 9.37 10.88 -5.83
CA TYR A 22 8.03 10.32 -5.71
C TYR A 22 7.53 9.85 -7.09
N LEU A 23 6.57 8.92 -7.10
CA LEU A 23 5.81 8.56 -8.28
C LEU A 23 4.72 9.61 -8.48
N ASP A 24 4.48 9.99 -9.75
CA ASP A 24 3.49 11.01 -10.07
C ASP A 24 2.08 10.41 -10.30
N MET A 25 1.08 11.28 -10.36
CA MET A 25 -0.29 10.91 -10.67
C MET A 25 -0.37 10.13 -11.99
N GLY A 26 -0.98 8.94 -11.94
CA GLY A 26 -1.11 8.08 -13.11
C GLY A 26 0.06 7.13 -13.33
N ASP A 27 1.17 7.25 -12.59
CA ASP A 27 2.25 6.28 -12.63
C ASP A 27 1.78 4.94 -12.06
N THR A 28 2.28 3.85 -12.65
CA THR A 28 1.94 2.50 -12.22
C THR A 28 3.18 1.67 -11.95
N PHE A 29 3.02 0.64 -11.13
CA PHE A 29 4.02 -0.41 -10.96
C PHE A 29 3.36 -1.78 -11.07
N ASP A 30 4.00 -2.68 -11.79
CA ASP A 30 3.55 -4.04 -12.02
C ASP A 30 4.27 -5.07 -11.13
N LEU A 31 3.93 -6.35 -11.30
CA LEU A 31 4.52 -7.43 -10.52
C LEU A 31 6.03 -7.60 -10.79
N GLU A 32 6.50 -7.30 -12.00
CA GLU A 32 7.92 -7.38 -12.32
C GLU A 32 8.70 -6.32 -11.56
N ASP A 33 8.19 -5.08 -11.52
CA ASP A 33 8.75 -3.97 -10.76
C ASP A 33 8.82 -4.29 -9.26
N VAL A 34 7.70 -4.79 -8.70
CA VAL A 34 7.64 -5.17 -7.29
C VAL A 34 8.65 -6.26 -6.95
N LYS A 35 8.79 -7.29 -7.79
CA LYS A 35 9.79 -8.36 -7.58
C LYS A 35 11.22 -7.82 -7.64
N LYS A 36 11.51 -6.91 -8.56
CA LYS A 36 12.84 -6.26 -8.66
C LYS A 36 13.09 -5.39 -7.42
N ALA A 37 12.11 -4.57 -7.00
CA ALA A 37 12.20 -3.75 -5.80
C ALA A 37 12.47 -4.60 -4.56
N MET A 38 11.70 -5.68 -4.36
CA MET A 38 11.92 -6.62 -3.26
C MET A 38 13.32 -7.24 -3.26
N ASN A 39 13.84 -7.61 -4.44
CA ASN A 39 15.19 -8.15 -4.57
C ASN A 39 16.27 -7.13 -4.22
N ASN A 40 16.13 -5.89 -4.72
CA ASN A 40 17.06 -4.79 -4.43
C ASN A 40 17.09 -4.46 -2.92
N GLN A 41 15.92 -4.46 -2.29
CA GLN A 41 15.76 -4.19 -0.85
C GLN A 41 16.03 -5.42 0.02
N LYS A 42 16.30 -6.59 -0.58
CA LYS A 42 16.58 -7.87 0.11
C LYS A 42 15.47 -8.32 1.06
N ILE A 43 14.23 -8.11 0.66
CA ILE A 43 13.03 -8.47 1.41
C ILE A 43 12.22 -9.55 0.70
N SER A 44 11.34 -10.18 1.46
CA SER A 44 10.40 -11.18 0.94
C SER A 44 9.05 -11.05 1.63
N VAL A 45 7.99 -11.19 0.87
CA VAL A 45 6.62 -11.22 1.39
C VAL A 45 6.26 -12.65 1.78
N LYS A 46 5.67 -12.81 2.97
CA LYS A 46 5.28 -14.10 3.58
C LYS A 46 3.80 -14.07 3.96
N LYS A 47 3.24 -15.26 4.14
CA LYS A 47 1.89 -15.41 4.67
C LYS A 47 1.72 -14.68 6.01
N GLY A 48 0.66 -13.89 6.11
CA GLY A 48 0.34 -13.16 7.33
C GLY A 48 1.02 -11.79 7.46
N ASP A 49 1.77 -11.34 6.47
CA ASP A 49 2.37 -10.01 6.46
C ASP A 49 1.33 -8.90 6.23
N VAL A 50 1.68 -7.70 6.64
CA VAL A 50 1.11 -6.45 6.16
C VAL A 50 2.12 -5.83 5.20
N VAL A 51 1.73 -5.61 3.96
CA VAL A 51 2.62 -5.04 2.93
C VAL A 51 2.23 -3.59 2.69
N LEU A 52 3.17 -2.67 2.85
CA LEU A 52 3.00 -1.26 2.57
C LEU A 52 3.87 -0.87 1.38
N PHE A 53 3.32 -0.08 0.47
CA PHE A 53 4.05 0.55 -0.62
C PHE A 53 4.31 2.01 -0.28
N HIS A 54 5.53 2.46 -0.52
CA HIS A 54 5.90 3.86 -0.43
C HIS A 54 6.11 4.41 -1.84
N THR A 55 5.29 5.39 -2.20
CA THR A 55 5.36 6.08 -3.49
C THR A 55 5.96 7.48 -3.36
N GLY A 56 5.99 8.04 -2.15
CA GLY A 56 6.40 9.41 -1.87
C GLY A 56 5.35 10.47 -2.25
N TRP A 57 4.21 10.06 -2.84
CA TRP A 57 3.16 10.96 -3.33
C TRP A 57 2.58 11.85 -2.24
N THR A 58 2.26 11.25 -1.10
CA THR A 58 1.64 11.98 0.01
C THR A 58 2.58 13.01 0.64
N GLU A 59 3.84 12.66 0.87
CA GLU A 59 4.84 13.59 1.38
C GLU A 59 5.09 14.75 0.41
N ALA A 60 5.11 14.46 -0.90
CA ALA A 60 5.36 15.48 -1.92
C ALA A 60 4.19 16.44 -2.11
N LYS A 61 2.94 15.94 -2.06
CA LYS A 61 1.78 16.68 -2.57
C LYS A 61 0.75 17.09 -1.52
N LEU A 62 0.54 16.34 -0.45
CA LEU A 62 -0.58 16.58 0.48
C LEU A 62 -0.60 17.98 1.06
N LEU A 63 0.54 18.52 1.47
CA LEU A 63 0.60 19.86 2.09
C LEU A 63 0.86 20.98 1.08
N SER A 64 1.66 20.70 0.04
CA SER A 64 2.05 21.71 -0.96
C SER A 64 0.98 21.94 -2.02
N GLU A 65 0.36 20.85 -2.49
CA GLU A 65 -0.58 20.82 -3.61
C GLU A 65 -1.79 19.91 -3.32
N PRO A 66 -2.60 20.17 -2.27
CA PRO A 66 -3.64 19.26 -1.79
C PRO A 66 -4.75 18.99 -2.82
N LYS A 67 -4.97 19.90 -3.78
CA LYS A 67 -5.92 19.68 -4.87
C LYS A 67 -5.41 18.67 -5.87
N GLU A 68 -4.12 18.69 -6.18
CA GLU A 68 -3.45 17.72 -7.06
C GLU A 68 -3.38 16.37 -6.37
N TRP A 69 -2.99 16.34 -5.09
CA TRP A 69 -3.00 15.13 -4.28
C TRP A 69 -4.36 14.41 -4.31
N GLY A 70 -5.46 15.15 -4.18
CA GLY A 70 -6.82 14.59 -4.20
C GLY A 70 -7.37 14.28 -5.60
N ALA A 71 -6.74 14.79 -6.67
CA ALA A 71 -7.20 14.59 -8.05
C ALA A 71 -6.76 13.26 -8.64
N GLY A 72 -5.69 12.66 -8.12
CA GLY A 72 -5.17 11.41 -8.61
C GLY A 72 -4.12 10.80 -7.69
N ALA A 73 -3.61 9.64 -8.07
CA ALA A 73 -2.58 8.92 -7.35
C ALA A 73 -1.82 7.95 -8.27
N PRO A 74 -0.54 7.69 -8.01
CA PRO A 74 0.11 6.49 -8.52
C PRO A 74 -0.50 5.24 -7.88
N GLY A 75 -0.41 4.09 -8.56
CA GLY A 75 -1.00 2.87 -8.03
C GLY A 75 -0.43 1.59 -8.58
N MET A 76 -0.82 0.47 -7.97
CA MET A 76 -0.38 -0.86 -8.40
C MET A 76 -1.26 -1.40 -9.53
N MET A 77 -0.65 -2.26 -10.36
CA MET A 77 -1.38 -3.04 -11.35
C MET A 77 -2.06 -4.26 -10.69
N PRO A 78 -3.15 -4.80 -11.31
CA PRO A 78 -3.90 -5.94 -10.74
C PRO A 78 -3.09 -7.20 -10.48
N ASP A 79 -2.03 -7.45 -11.24
CA ASP A 79 -1.14 -8.59 -11.06
C ASP A 79 -0.36 -8.56 -9.75
N VAL A 80 -0.07 -7.35 -9.23
CA VAL A 80 0.50 -7.16 -7.88
C VAL A 80 -0.49 -7.61 -6.82
N ALA A 81 -1.76 -7.19 -6.94
CA ALA A 81 -2.80 -7.59 -6.00
C ALA A 81 -3.01 -9.12 -5.99
N LEU A 82 -3.02 -9.75 -7.16
CA LEU A 82 -3.12 -11.21 -7.28
C LEU A 82 -1.93 -11.92 -6.63
N PHE A 83 -0.71 -11.45 -6.87
CA PHE A 83 0.49 -11.98 -6.22
C PHE A 83 0.42 -11.88 -4.69
N LEU A 84 -0.01 -10.73 -4.16
CA LEU A 84 -0.15 -10.55 -2.70
C LEU A 84 -1.24 -11.45 -2.11
N ALA A 85 -2.33 -11.66 -2.86
CA ALA A 85 -3.37 -12.62 -2.49
C ALA A 85 -2.84 -14.06 -2.45
N GLU A 86 -2.06 -14.49 -3.44
CA GLU A 86 -1.40 -15.80 -3.45
C GLU A 86 -0.41 -15.97 -2.26
N LYS A 87 0.20 -14.88 -1.80
CA LYS A 87 1.05 -14.87 -0.60
C LYS A 87 0.27 -14.93 0.71
N GLU A 88 -1.06 -14.86 0.66
CA GLU A 88 -1.93 -14.86 1.83
C GLU A 88 -1.58 -13.75 2.84
N VAL A 89 -1.30 -12.53 2.34
CA VAL A 89 -1.10 -11.37 3.21
C VAL A 89 -2.40 -10.98 3.92
N ILE A 90 -2.34 -10.27 5.02
CA ILE A 90 -3.54 -9.87 5.76
C ILE A 90 -4.01 -8.46 5.46
N ALA A 91 -3.10 -7.60 5.01
CA ALA A 91 -3.42 -6.24 4.60
C ALA A 91 -2.40 -5.75 3.57
N VAL A 92 -2.85 -4.86 2.70
CA VAL A 92 -2.02 -4.13 1.74
C VAL A 92 -2.32 -2.65 1.91
N GLY A 93 -1.29 -1.81 1.91
CA GLY A 93 -1.47 -0.37 2.03
C GLY A 93 -0.48 0.43 1.20
N ALA A 94 -0.72 1.73 1.12
CA ALA A 94 0.18 2.70 0.52
C ALA A 94 0.03 4.08 1.18
N ASP A 95 0.98 4.96 0.90
CA ASP A 95 0.91 6.37 1.27
C ASP A 95 -0.15 7.13 0.45
N THR A 96 -0.59 6.59 -0.69
CA THR A 96 -1.65 7.14 -1.52
C THR A 96 -3.04 6.93 -0.93
N TRP A 97 -4.01 7.75 -1.38
CA TRP A 97 -5.42 7.62 -0.98
C TRP A 97 -6.20 6.56 -1.78
N SER A 98 -5.56 5.92 -2.76
CA SER A 98 -6.03 4.76 -3.49
C SER A 98 -4.87 3.81 -3.76
N LEU A 99 -5.08 2.49 -3.67
CA LEU A 99 -4.12 1.49 -4.14
C LEU A 99 -4.15 1.33 -5.66
N ASP A 100 -5.32 1.56 -6.28
CA ASP A 100 -5.46 1.63 -7.72
C ASP A 100 -4.93 2.96 -8.24
N VAL A 101 -4.39 2.95 -9.45
CA VAL A 101 -3.95 4.16 -10.13
C VAL A 101 -5.12 5.08 -10.46
N VAL A 102 -4.94 6.37 -10.27
CA VAL A 102 -5.92 7.40 -10.65
C VAL A 102 -5.19 8.49 -11.42
N PRO A 103 -5.63 8.87 -12.65
CA PRO A 103 -6.86 8.43 -13.37
C PRO A 103 -6.89 6.95 -13.67
N VAL A 104 -8.10 6.37 -13.66
CA VAL A 104 -8.33 4.95 -13.96
C VAL A 104 -7.91 4.61 -15.39
N MET A 105 -7.30 3.45 -15.59
CA MET A 105 -6.81 3.03 -16.91
C MET A 105 -7.94 2.54 -17.84
N ASP A 106 -8.97 1.93 -17.28
CA ASP A 106 -10.17 1.48 -18.02
C ASP A 106 -11.43 1.89 -17.24
N GLU A 107 -12.24 2.75 -17.85
CA GLU A 107 -13.50 3.23 -17.25
C GLU A 107 -14.54 2.11 -17.04
N ARG A 108 -14.41 0.98 -17.74
CA ARG A 108 -15.30 -0.18 -17.58
C ARG A 108 -14.97 -1.01 -16.34
N GLU A 109 -13.72 -0.94 -15.87
CA GLU A 109 -13.24 -1.62 -14.68
C GLU A 109 -12.39 -0.66 -13.84
N PRO A 110 -13.03 0.33 -13.23
CA PRO A 110 -12.37 1.36 -12.48
C PRO A 110 -11.78 0.86 -11.21
N PHE A 111 -10.87 0.66 -10.66
CA PHE A 111 -10.39 0.13 -9.38
C PHE A 111 -10.35 -1.39 -9.28
N PRO A 112 -9.67 -2.08 -10.24
CA PRO A 112 -9.63 -3.54 -10.24
C PRO A 112 -8.89 -4.17 -9.06
N VAL A 113 -7.99 -3.45 -8.40
CA VAL A 113 -7.24 -3.92 -7.22
C VAL A 113 -8.17 -4.12 -6.00
N HIS A 114 -9.13 -3.22 -5.81
CA HIS A 114 -10.07 -3.27 -4.69
C HIS A 114 -10.87 -4.57 -4.62
N PRO A 115 -11.59 -5.01 -5.67
CA PRO A 115 -12.33 -6.27 -5.61
C PRO A 115 -11.41 -7.48 -5.43
N ILE A 116 -10.22 -7.51 -6.06
CA ILE A 116 -9.25 -8.59 -5.87
C ILE A 116 -8.87 -8.73 -4.39
N LEU A 117 -8.51 -7.63 -3.74
CA LEU A 117 -8.07 -7.67 -2.35
C LEU A 117 -9.23 -7.90 -1.38
N LEU A 118 -10.24 -7.02 -1.42
CA LEU A 118 -11.32 -6.99 -0.40
C LEU A 118 -12.32 -8.11 -0.58
N LYS A 119 -12.94 -8.19 -1.78
CA LYS A 119 -14.08 -9.07 -2.01
C LYS A 119 -13.65 -10.51 -2.19
N ASP A 120 -12.65 -10.75 -3.04
CA ASP A 120 -12.30 -12.09 -3.48
C ASP A 120 -11.35 -12.78 -2.49
N ASN A 121 -10.51 -12.02 -1.79
CA ASN A 121 -9.49 -12.58 -0.88
C ASN A 121 -9.59 -12.12 0.58
N GLY A 122 -10.48 -11.19 0.93
CA GLY A 122 -10.66 -10.72 2.32
C GLY A 122 -9.42 -10.05 2.94
N ILE A 123 -8.60 -9.43 2.08
CA ILE A 123 -7.39 -8.70 2.46
C ILE A 123 -7.78 -7.25 2.73
N TYR A 124 -7.36 -6.70 3.86
CA TYR A 124 -7.64 -5.30 4.18
C TYR A 124 -6.83 -4.35 3.30
N ILE A 125 -7.45 -3.23 2.94
CA ILE A 125 -6.79 -2.10 2.27
C ILE A 125 -6.54 -1.00 3.30
N LEU A 126 -5.32 -0.45 3.31
CA LEU A 126 -4.85 0.61 4.20
C LEU A 126 -4.33 1.76 3.34
N GLU A 127 -5.10 2.83 3.24
CA GLU A 127 -4.79 3.98 2.38
C GLU A 127 -4.36 5.19 3.22
N ALA A 128 -3.68 6.14 2.57
CA ALA A 128 -3.14 7.35 3.19
C ALA A 128 -2.25 7.06 4.41
N MET A 129 -1.40 6.04 4.30
CA MET A 129 -0.46 5.63 5.34
C MET A 129 0.74 6.59 5.38
N ASN A 130 1.14 7.02 6.57
CA ASN A 130 2.38 7.75 6.72
C ASN A 130 3.56 6.77 6.70
N THR A 131 4.19 6.60 5.55
CA THR A 131 5.32 5.69 5.32
C THR A 131 6.66 6.41 5.18
N GLY A 132 6.68 7.74 5.14
CA GLY A 132 7.85 8.55 4.87
C GLY A 132 9.02 8.30 5.83
N GLU A 133 8.77 8.28 7.14
CA GLU A 133 9.82 8.02 8.13
C GLU A 133 10.44 6.62 7.99
N LEU A 134 9.64 5.60 7.65
CA LEU A 134 10.16 4.26 7.40
C LEU A 134 11.05 4.23 6.14
N ALA A 135 10.63 4.95 5.10
CA ALA A 135 11.38 5.06 3.85
C ALA A 135 12.71 5.82 4.05
N GLU A 136 12.70 6.95 4.76
CA GLU A 136 13.88 7.75 5.08
C GLU A 136 14.90 6.96 5.89
N ASP A 137 14.45 6.21 6.90
CA ASP A 137 15.31 5.36 7.73
C ASP A 137 15.68 4.03 7.06
N LYS A 138 15.20 3.77 5.85
CA LYS A 138 15.41 2.51 5.11
C LYS A 138 14.98 1.27 5.89
N VAL A 139 13.88 1.39 6.63
CA VAL A 139 13.30 0.30 7.40
C VAL A 139 12.29 -0.45 6.54
N ASN A 140 12.68 -1.62 6.05
CA ASN A 140 11.84 -2.44 5.19
C ASN A 140 11.06 -3.52 5.94
N GLU A 141 11.44 -3.88 7.16
CA GLU A 141 10.72 -4.83 8.00
C GLU A 141 10.54 -4.26 9.42
N PHE A 142 9.34 -4.39 9.97
CA PHE A 142 8.99 -3.82 11.29
C PHE A 142 7.84 -4.59 11.94
N LEU A 143 7.59 -4.36 13.21
CA LEU A 143 6.37 -4.82 13.86
C LEU A 143 5.23 -3.85 13.55
N PHE A 144 4.23 -4.34 12.81
CA PHE A 144 3.00 -3.60 12.53
C PHE A 144 1.94 -3.90 13.57
N ILE A 145 1.31 -2.86 14.13
CA ILE A 145 0.24 -2.96 15.10
C ILE A 145 -0.94 -2.13 14.63
N LEU A 146 -2.12 -2.75 14.55
CA LEU A 146 -3.38 -2.07 14.25
C LEU A 146 -4.55 -2.77 14.93
N GLY A 147 -5.19 -2.09 15.86
CA GLY A 147 -6.41 -2.55 16.54
C GLY A 147 -7.64 -1.80 16.04
N PRO A 148 -8.22 -2.16 14.89
CA PRO A 148 -9.40 -1.46 14.37
C PRO A 148 -10.61 -1.68 15.27
N ALA A 149 -11.46 -0.66 15.41
CA ALA A 149 -12.71 -0.77 16.11
C ALA A 149 -13.64 -1.76 15.40
N LYS A 150 -14.35 -2.60 16.18
CA LYS A 150 -15.31 -3.58 15.63
C LYS A 150 -16.68 -2.95 15.52
N VAL A 151 -16.92 -2.22 14.44
CA VAL A 151 -18.20 -1.56 14.16
C VAL A 151 -19.00 -2.40 13.18
N ARG A 152 -20.14 -2.93 13.60
CA ARG A 152 -21.00 -3.75 12.74
C ARG A 152 -21.56 -2.91 11.59
N GLY A 153 -21.35 -3.38 10.35
CA GLY A 153 -21.85 -2.71 9.14
C GLY A 153 -20.96 -1.58 8.64
N ALA A 154 -19.83 -1.26 9.31
CA ALA A 154 -18.87 -0.32 8.77
C ALA A 154 -18.05 -0.97 7.64
N VAL A 155 -17.87 -0.24 6.54
CA VAL A 155 -17.05 -0.65 5.40
C VAL A 155 -15.70 0.08 5.39
N GLN A 156 -15.62 1.23 6.03
CA GLN A 156 -14.41 2.04 6.18
C GLN A 156 -14.36 2.66 7.57
N MET A 157 -13.17 2.96 8.03
CA MET A 157 -12.96 3.71 9.27
C MET A 157 -11.59 4.40 9.26
N ILE A 158 -11.48 5.47 10.03
CA ILE A 158 -10.19 6.07 10.34
C ILE A 158 -9.45 5.11 11.26
N VAL A 159 -8.20 4.81 10.93
CA VAL A 159 -7.30 3.94 11.70
C VAL A 159 -6.00 4.68 12.00
N ASN A 160 -5.33 4.27 13.06
CA ASN A 160 -4.02 4.81 13.43
C ASN A 160 -3.06 3.63 13.73
N PRO A 161 -2.48 3.03 12.70
CA PRO A 161 -1.51 1.95 12.88
C PRO A 161 -0.19 2.46 13.43
N ILE A 162 0.57 1.55 14.05
CA ILE A 162 1.89 1.84 14.60
C ILE A 162 2.89 0.87 13.97
N ALA A 163 4.01 1.43 13.50
CA ALA A 163 5.20 0.68 13.10
C ALA A 163 6.27 0.80 14.21
N ILE A 164 6.78 -0.33 14.68
CA ILE A 164 7.89 -0.38 15.66
C ILE A 164 9.09 -1.02 14.96
N ARG A 165 10.16 -0.27 14.89
CA ARG A 165 11.45 -0.61 14.26
C ARG A 165 12.55 -0.80 15.29
#